data_eed8a42405d00b53ae776aa03e1aa975
#
_entry.id   eed8a42405d00b53ae776aa03e1aa975
#
_cell.length_a   1.000
_cell.length_b   1.000
_cell.length_c   1.000
_cell.angle_alpha   90.00
_cell.angle_beta   90.00
_cell.angle_gamma   90.00
#
_symmetry.space_group_name_H-M   'P 1'
#
loop_
_entity.id
_entity.type
_entity.pdbx_description
1 polymer ?
#
loop_
_entity_poly.entity_id
_entity_poly.type
_entity_poly.pdbx_seq_one_letter_code
_entity_poly.pdbx_strand_id
1 'polypeptide(L)'
;MTGNGESGAEDMSQWVLKGIRTGIRTTRYPREPERAAGVTPGLPRGGDFGSDAPALVARCLTGALDQTQGTVSVDPRRCVHCYRCVRGIEHSLNWEPSYEWAGAGSSSSRELGQAFRRSIHILVVDAGDCGACLNEVKQLNNPYYNMHRLGFFITPTPRHADLLLVVGPVTDQTRFALQKVHEAMPTPKRVVAVGACALSGGVFANSFVCANGVADILPVDVAVPGNPPPPLAILHGLLVAVGRKPAQRLVPAEQQAAAAQP
;
A
#
# COMPACT_ATOMS: atom_id res chain seq x y z
N MET A 1 13.05 58.44 17.16
CA MET A 1 12.34 57.19 16.73
C MET A 1 13.35 56.33 16.05
N THR A 2 14.03 55.50 16.81
CA THR A 2 15.02 54.53 16.35
C THR A 2 14.34 53.16 16.36
N GLY A 3 13.94 52.71 15.18
CA GLY A 3 13.25 51.44 14.99
C GLY A 3 14.24 50.30 14.84
N ASN A 4 14.04 49.26 15.66
CA ASN A 4 14.77 48.01 15.74
C ASN A 4 14.86 47.26 14.40
N GLY A 5 16.03 47.25 13.81
CA GLY A 5 16.39 46.43 12.62
C GLY A 5 17.12 45.13 12.95
N GLU A 6 17.14 44.67 14.23
CA GLU A 6 18.02 43.56 14.65
C GLU A 6 17.35 42.19 14.83
N SER A 7 16.00 42.09 14.73
CA SER A 7 15.30 40.82 15.03
C SER A 7 15.37 39.73 13.95
N GLY A 8 15.66 40.09 12.72
CA GLY A 8 15.62 39.13 11.59
C GLY A 8 16.88 38.26 11.45
N ALA A 9 18.05 38.77 11.81
CA ALA A 9 19.33 38.04 11.67
C ALA A 9 19.55 37.04 12.79
N GLU A 10 19.12 37.34 14.02
CA GLU A 10 19.22 36.43 15.16
C GLU A 10 18.27 35.21 15.01
N ASP A 11 17.11 35.42 14.43
CA ASP A 11 16.12 34.35 14.21
C ASP A 11 16.61 33.36 13.14
N MET A 12 17.22 33.83 12.05
CA MET A 12 17.82 32.98 11.02
C MET A 12 18.97 32.12 11.57
N SER A 13 19.80 32.64 12.46
CA SER A 13 20.89 31.87 13.06
C SER A 13 20.39 30.73 13.96
N GLN A 14 19.29 30.92 14.67
CA GLN A 14 18.66 29.91 15.50
C GLN A 14 18.08 28.75 14.66
N TRP A 15 17.49 29.04 13.50
CA TRP A 15 17.00 28.00 12.58
C TRP A 15 18.12 27.12 12.02
N VAL A 16 19.24 27.71 11.64
CA VAL A 16 20.43 26.97 11.18
C VAL A 16 20.98 26.07 12.28
N LEU A 17 21.15 26.60 13.49
CA LEU A 17 21.63 25.81 14.65
C LEU A 17 20.65 24.70 15.01
N LYS A 18 19.33 24.96 14.97
CA LYS A 18 18.32 23.94 15.18
C LYS A 18 18.37 22.86 14.11
N GLY A 19 18.55 23.23 12.85
CA GLY A 19 18.71 22.29 11.73
C GLY A 19 19.94 21.37 11.92
N ILE A 20 21.08 21.94 12.28
CA ILE A 20 22.31 21.18 12.56
C ILE A 20 22.10 20.21 13.74
N ARG A 21 21.49 20.68 14.84
CA ARG A 21 21.21 19.85 16.03
C ARG A 21 20.18 18.75 15.75
N THR A 22 19.20 19.03 14.92
CA THR A 22 18.14 18.07 14.58
C THR A 22 18.67 16.95 13.68
N GLY A 23 19.66 17.25 12.82
CA GLY A 23 20.23 16.29 11.89
C GLY A 23 19.22 15.78 10.84
N ILE A 24 19.55 14.68 10.19
CA ILE A 24 18.73 14.06 9.15
C ILE A 24 17.58 13.29 9.80
N ARG A 25 16.35 13.67 9.51
CA ARG A 25 15.10 13.03 10.00
C ARG A 25 14.43 12.14 8.96
N THR A 26 14.90 12.15 7.72
CA THR A 26 14.39 11.26 6.66
C THR A 26 14.67 9.80 7.02
N THR A 27 13.68 8.93 6.86
CA THR A 27 13.86 7.48 7.08
C THR A 27 15.02 6.93 6.24
N ARG A 28 15.75 5.98 6.78
CA ARG A 28 16.83 5.30 6.05
C ARG A 28 16.35 4.11 5.21
N TYR A 29 15.05 3.81 5.28
CA TYR A 29 14.44 2.76 4.47
C TYR A 29 14.71 3.01 2.97
N PRO A 30 15.07 2.04 2.14
CA PRO A 30 15.12 0.59 2.37
C PRO A 30 16.49 0.04 2.85
N ARG A 31 17.47 0.90 3.13
CA ARG A 31 18.81 0.44 3.60
C ARG A 31 18.75 -0.16 5.01
N GLU A 32 17.99 0.47 5.88
CA GLU A 32 17.72 0.03 7.24
C GLU A 32 16.22 -0.07 7.46
N PRO A 33 15.73 -1.06 8.23
CA PRO A 33 14.33 -1.14 8.57
C PRO A 33 13.94 0.03 9.48
N GLU A 34 12.79 0.64 9.20
CA GLU A 34 12.23 1.69 10.06
C GLU A 34 11.58 1.06 11.30
N ARG A 35 11.86 1.63 12.48
CA ARG A 35 11.38 1.14 13.77
C ARG A 35 10.67 2.21 14.60
N ALA A 36 10.47 3.40 14.05
CA ALA A 36 9.78 4.45 14.78
C ALA A 36 8.35 4.02 15.13
N ALA A 37 7.89 4.42 16.31
CA ALA A 37 6.54 4.13 16.77
C ALA A 37 5.51 4.79 15.82
N GLY A 38 4.45 4.04 15.50
CA GLY A 38 3.34 4.54 14.69
C GLY A 38 3.56 4.51 13.16
N VAL A 39 4.69 4.01 12.67
CA VAL A 39 4.94 3.90 11.21
C VAL A 39 4.14 2.77 10.54
N THR A 40 3.56 1.88 11.32
CA THR A 40 2.74 0.77 10.81
C THR A 40 1.65 0.38 11.80
N PRO A 41 0.44 0.07 11.32
CA PRO A 41 -0.61 -0.56 12.13
C PRO A 41 -0.38 -2.07 12.32
N GLY A 42 0.56 -2.68 11.61
CA GLY A 42 0.77 -4.12 11.54
C GLY A 42 -0.21 -4.83 10.61
N LEU A 43 0.02 -6.14 10.43
CA LEU A 43 -0.89 -7.06 9.74
C LEU A 43 -1.22 -8.26 10.63
N PRO A 44 -2.49 -8.75 10.59
CA PRO A 44 -2.85 -9.97 11.29
C PRO A 44 -2.12 -11.19 10.70
N ARG A 45 -1.67 -12.08 11.56
CA ARG A 45 -1.07 -13.37 11.18
C ARG A 45 -1.98 -14.50 11.60
N GLY A 46 -2.13 -15.47 10.72
CA GLY A 46 -2.83 -16.71 11.02
C GLY A 46 -2.10 -17.54 12.08
N GLY A 47 -2.79 -18.52 12.62
CA GLY A 47 -2.27 -19.42 13.65
C GLY A 47 -3.23 -20.54 13.96
N ASP A 48 -2.83 -21.41 14.88
CA ASP A 48 -3.69 -22.49 15.38
C ASP A 48 -4.57 -21.96 16.54
N PHE A 49 -5.90 -22.10 16.39
CA PHE A 49 -6.91 -21.66 17.35
C PHE A 49 -7.84 -22.80 17.76
N GLY A 50 -7.62 -24.02 17.24
CA GLY A 50 -8.39 -25.19 17.59
C GLY A 50 -9.91 -24.98 17.47
N SER A 51 -10.63 -25.17 18.59
CA SER A 51 -12.10 -25.02 18.67
C SER A 51 -12.59 -23.58 18.51
N ASP A 52 -11.73 -22.58 18.72
CA ASP A 52 -12.11 -21.17 18.69
C ASP A 52 -12.05 -20.57 17.27
N ALA A 53 -11.41 -21.29 16.33
CA ALA A 53 -11.23 -20.85 14.95
C ALA A 53 -12.55 -20.48 14.25
N PRO A 54 -13.67 -21.25 14.34
CA PRO A 54 -14.93 -20.87 13.68
C PRO A 54 -15.50 -19.56 14.21
N ALA A 55 -15.44 -19.35 15.53
CA ALA A 55 -15.93 -18.14 16.16
C ALA A 55 -15.11 -16.92 15.75
N LEU A 56 -13.80 -17.07 15.58
CA LEU A 56 -12.89 -16.03 15.14
C LEU A 56 -13.15 -15.63 13.68
N VAL A 57 -13.31 -16.62 12.79
CA VAL A 57 -13.62 -16.41 11.38
C VAL A 57 -14.96 -15.72 11.20
N ALA A 58 -15.99 -16.12 11.94
CA ALA A 58 -17.32 -15.51 11.90
C ALA A 58 -17.34 -14.02 12.28
N ARG A 59 -16.33 -13.53 13.00
CA ARG A 59 -16.19 -12.10 13.33
C ARG A 59 -15.68 -11.24 12.15
N CYS A 60 -15.10 -11.86 11.12
CA CYS A 60 -14.50 -11.13 10.00
C CYS A 60 -15.57 -10.73 8.98
N LEU A 61 -15.90 -9.42 8.91
CA LEU A 61 -16.93 -8.89 8.03
C LEU A 61 -16.60 -8.97 6.54
N THR A 62 -15.30 -8.96 6.20
CA THR A 62 -14.82 -8.93 4.81
C THR A 62 -14.37 -10.30 4.31
N GLY A 63 -14.54 -11.36 5.14
CA GLY A 63 -14.09 -12.69 4.78
C GLY A 63 -12.57 -12.77 4.56
N ALA A 64 -11.80 -11.96 5.30
CA ALA A 64 -10.33 -12.01 5.26
C ALA A 64 -9.74 -13.17 6.07
N LEU A 65 -10.54 -13.82 6.90
CA LEU A 65 -10.17 -14.98 7.70
C LEU A 65 -10.84 -16.23 7.14
N ASP A 66 -10.07 -17.29 7.02
CA ASP A 66 -10.53 -18.63 6.68
C ASP A 66 -9.92 -19.63 7.65
N GLN A 67 -10.53 -20.83 7.77
CA GLN A 67 -10.01 -21.86 8.67
C GLN A 67 -9.96 -23.23 7.98
N THR A 68 -8.95 -24.00 8.33
CA THR A 68 -8.80 -25.40 7.97
C THR A 68 -8.32 -26.17 9.19
N GLN A 69 -9.12 -27.12 9.67
CA GLN A 69 -8.78 -27.98 10.82
C GLN A 69 -8.31 -27.21 12.08
N GLY A 70 -8.98 -26.08 12.41
CA GLY A 70 -8.64 -25.26 13.57
C GLY A 70 -7.51 -24.24 13.35
N THR A 71 -6.81 -24.32 12.23
CA THR A 71 -5.81 -23.32 11.84
C THR A 71 -6.49 -22.19 11.06
N VAL A 72 -6.34 -20.96 11.53
CA VAL A 72 -6.86 -19.76 10.87
C VAL A 72 -5.81 -19.21 9.91
N SER A 73 -6.18 -19.01 8.67
CA SER A 73 -5.40 -18.30 7.65
C SER A 73 -5.95 -16.88 7.43
N VAL A 74 -5.10 -15.96 6.98
CA VAL A 74 -5.46 -14.57 6.74
C VAL A 74 -5.15 -14.20 5.30
N ASP A 75 -6.14 -13.68 4.57
CA ASP A 75 -5.92 -12.98 3.31
C ASP A 75 -5.80 -11.46 3.57
N PRO A 76 -4.59 -10.91 3.57
CA PRO A 76 -4.37 -9.50 3.87
C PRO A 76 -4.99 -8.57 2.82
N ARG A 77 -5.27 -9.04 1.60
CA ARG A 77 -5.91 -8.24 0.54
C ARG A 77 -7.33 -7.84 0.89
N ARG A 78 -8.01 -8.66 1.73
CA ARG A 78 -9.39 -8.45 2.18
C ARG A 78 -9.46 -7.78 3.56
N CYS A 79 -8.34 -7.70 4.29
CA CYS A 79 -8.31 -7.14 5.64
C CYS A 79 -8.49 -5.62 5.62
N VAL A 80 -9.57 -5.14 6.24
CA VAL A 80 -9.89 -3.71 6.36
C VAL A 80 -9.44 -3.11 7.70
N HIS A 81 -8.56 -3.76 8.44
CA HIS A 81 -7.98 -3.29 9.71
C HIS A 81 -9.03 -2.86 10.75
N CYS A 82 -10.17 -3.54 10.81
CA CYS A 82 -11.25 -3.23 11.77
C CYS A 82 -10.97 -3.69 13.20
N TYR A 83 -9.95 -4.51 13.42
CA TYR A 83 -9.50 -5.08 14.70
C TYR A 83 -10.55 -5.92 15.44
N ARG A 84 -11.61 -6.39 14.77
CA ARG A 84 -12.63 -7.25 15.40
C ARG A 84 -12.08 -8.63 15.82
N CYS A 85 -11.03 -9.09 15.14
CA CYS A 85 -10.32 -10.33 15.46
C CYS A 85 -9.38 -10.21 16.68
N VAL A 86 -9.30 -9.04 17.31
CA VAL A 86 -8.44 -8.77 18.48
C VAL A 86 -9.27 -8.30 19.67
N ARG A 87 -10.26 -7.41 19.43
CA ARG A 87 -10.99 -6.76 20.52
C ARG A 87 -11.97 -7.69 21.21
N GLY A 88 -11.86 -7.79 22.55
CA GLY A 88 -12.83 -8.48 23.38
C GLY A 88 -12.82 -10.01 23.21
N ILE A 89 -11.66 -10.60 22.92
CA ILE A 89 -11.44 -12.04 22.86
C ILE A 89 -10.13 -12.40 23.55
N GLU A 90 -10.15 -13.54 24.27
CA GLU A 90 -9.01 -14.05 25.00
C GLU A 90 -7.93 -14.59 24.05
N HIS A 91 -8.33 -15.39 23.05
CA HIS A 91 -7.46 -15.92 22.01
C HIS A 91 -7.58 -15.06 20.75
N SER A 92 -6.80 -13.97 20.67
CA SER A 92 -6.80 -13.02 19.58
C SER A 92 -5.73 -13.35 18.54
N LEU A 93 -5.96 -12.91 17.28
CA LEU A 93 -4.93 -12.96 16.25
C LEU A 93 -3.73 -12.09 16.64
N ASN A 94 -2.54 -12.63 16.43
CA ASN A 94 -1.31 -11.86 16.56
C ASN A 94 -1.18 -10.88 15.39
N TRP A 95 -0.75 -9.64 15.69
CA TRP A 95 -0.47 -8.61 14.69
C TRP A 95 1.03 -8.37 14.61
N GLU A 96 1.61 -8.68 13.44
CA GLU A 96 3.02 -8.45 13.20
C GLU A 96 3.27 -6.98 12.85
N PRO A 97 4.13 -6.27 13.59
CA PRO A 97 4.47 -4.87 13.32
C PRO A 97 5.45 -4.76 12.15
N SER A 98 5.02 -5.18 10.96
CA SER A 98 5.76 -5.06 9.71
C SER A 98 5.09 -4.02 8.82
N TYR A 99 5.73 -3.61 7.74
CA TYR A 99 5.22 -2.82 6.64
C TYR A 99 5.71 -3.37 5.28
N GLU A 100 6.62 -4.33 5.27
CA GLU A 100 7.10 -4.98 4.05
C GLU A 100 6.19 -6.15 3.65
N TRP A 101 4.96 -5.85 3.29
CA TRP A 101 3.96 -6.86 2.96
C TRP A 101 3.39 -6.76 1.54
N ALA A 102 3.92 -5.88 0.69
CA ALA A 102 3.51 -5.84 -0.70
C ALA A 102 3.88 -7.15 -1.41
N GLY A 103 2.94 -7.68 -2.16
CA GLY A 103 3.09 -8.97 -2.83
C GLY A 103 2.83 -8.89 -4.33
N ALA A 104 3.06 -10.02 -5.01
CA ALA A 104 2.72 -10.16 -6.42
C ALA A 104 1.20 -10.04 -6.61
N GLY A 105 0.80 -9.34 -7.66
CA GLY A 105 -0.58 -9.22 -8.11
C GLY A 105 -1.01 -10.40 -8.99
N SER A 106 -2.10 -10.21 -9.73
CA SER A 106 -2.65 -11.21 -10.66
C SER A 106 -1.81 -11.41 -11.92
N SER A 107 -1.00 -10.42 -12.27
CA SER A 107 -0.12 -10.46 -13.45
C SER A 107 1.34 -10.37 -13.00
N SER A 108 2.08 -11.45 -13.06
CA SER A 108 3.50 -11.49 -12.66
C SER A 108 4.44 -11.37 -13.86
N SER A 109 4.17 -10.50 -14.80
CA SER A 109 4.93 -10.49 -16.04
C SER A 109 5.78 -9.24 -16.23
N ARG A 110 7.00 -9.49 -16.63
CA ARG A 110 8.03 -8.59 -17.18
C ARG A 110 8.75 -7.73 -16.16
N GLU A 111 10.02 -8.06 -15.98
CA GLU A 111 10.97 -7.16 -15.36
C GLU A 111 11.00 -5.83 -16.12
N LEU A 112 10.82 -4.73 -15.40
CA LEU A 112 11.19 -3.42 -15.91
C LEU A 112 12.69 -3.45 -16.20
N GLY A 113 13.08 -3.24 -17.44
CA GLY A 113 14.47 -3.28 -17.85
C GLY A 113 15.36 -2.30 -17.07
N GLN A 114 16.67 -2.44 -17.24
CA GLN A 114 17.66 -1.61 -16.51
C GLN A 114 17.45 -0.09 -16.68
N ALA A 115 16.78 0.36 -17.74
CA ALA A 115 16.46 1.76 -17.99
C ALA A 115 15.62 2.41 -16.88
N PHE A 116 14.79 1.62 -16.17
CA PHE A 116 13.89 2.10 -15.11
C PHE A 116 14.50 2.08 -13.70
N ARG A 117 15.83 1.98 -13.57
CA ARG A 117 16.45 1.83 -12.25
C ARG A 117 16.59 3.13 -11.46
N ARG A 118 16.56 4.31 -12.08
CA ARG A 118 16.93 5.58 -11.42
C ARG A 118 15.83 6.64 -11.38
N SER A 119 14.95 6.66 -12.36
CA SER A 119 13.87 7.64 -12.45
C SER A 119 12.60 6.92 -12.89
N ILE A 120 11.61 6.89 -12.02
CA ILE A 120 10.33 6.21 -12.21
C ILE A 120 9.22 7.22 -12.02
N HIS A 121 8.42 7.40 -13.04
CA HIS A 121 7.28 8.30 -13.01
C HIS A 121 6.00 7.52 -12.69
N ILE A 122 5.29 7.99 -11.67
CA ILE A 122 4.11 7.34 -11.12
C ILE A 122 2.90 8.21 -11.43
N LEU A 123 1.93 7.66 -12.13
CA LEU A 123 0.60 8.25 -12.22
C LEU A 123 -0.28 7.67 -11.14
N VAL A 124 -0.84 8.52 -10.30
CA VAL A 124 -1.79 8.14 -9.27
C VAL A 124 -3.21 8.34 -9.78
N VAL A 125 -4.02 7.29 -9.75
CA VAL A 125 -5.43 7.34 -10.15
C VAL A 125 -6.31 7.00 -8.97
N ASP A 126 -7.20 7.91 -8.64
CA ASP A 126 -8.30 7.70 -7.72
C ASP A 126 -9.46 7.04 -8.48
N ALA A 127 -9.74 5.79 -8.16
CA ALA A 127 -10.80 5.00 -8.77
C ALA A 127 -12.07 4.91 -7.89
N GLY A 128 -12.27 5.88 -7.01
CA GLY A 128 -13.39 5.96 -6.06
C GLY A 128 -12.94 5.75 -4.61
N ASP A 129 -11.72 6.24 -4.27
CA ASP A 129 -11.19 6.16 -2.91
C ASP A 129 -11.96 7.05 -1.94
N CYS A 130 -12.03 6.64 -0.68
CA CYS A 130 -12.59 7.46 0.41
C CYS A 130 -11.63 8.58 0.89
N GLY A 131 -10.47 8.71 0.26
CA GLY A 131 -9.41 9.65 0.60
C GLY A 131 -8.33 9.09 1.53
N ALA A 132 -8.56 7.96 2.20
CA ALA A 132 -7.61 7.41 3.17
C ALA A 132 -6.32 6.93 2.49
N CYS A 133 -6.44 6.03 1.50
CA CYS A 133 -5.28 5.52 0.76
C CYS A 133 -4.59 6.63 -0.03
N LEU A 134 -5.34 7.54 -0.65
CA LEU A 134 -4.78 8.68 -1.37
C LEU A 134 -3.97 9.61 -0.46
N ASN A 135 -4.40 9.83 0.79
CA ASN A 135 -3.64 10.61 1.76
C ASN A 135 -2.30 9.94 2.10
N GLU A 136 -2.29 8.61 2.28
CA GLU A 136 -1.03 7.88 2.53
C GLU A 136 -0.09 7.93 1.33
N VAL A 137 -0.63 7.88 0.10
CA VAL A 137 0.15 8.10 -1.13
C VAL A 137 0.75 9.51 -1.16
N LYS A 138 -0.01 10.54 -0.79
CA LYS A 138 0.51 11.92 -0.71
C LYS A 138 1.64 12.07 0.31
N GLN A 139 1.59 11.31 1.42
CA GLN A 139 2.65 11.32 2.42
C GLN A 139 4.00 10.81 1.89
N LEU A 140 4.05 10.09 0.78
CA LEU A 140 5.32 9.67 0.16
C LEU A 140 6.23 10.85 -0.19
N ASN A 141 5.63 12.04 -0.46
CA ASN A 141 6.35 13.28 -0.70
C ASN A 141 6.80 14.00 0.60
N ASN A 142 6.30 13.56 1.76
CA ASN A 142 6.72 14.15 3.03
C ASN A 142 8.24 14.01 3.20
N PRO A 143 8.95 15.04 3.73
CA PRO A 143 10.39 14.99 3.97
C PRO A 143 10.87 13.77 4.76
N TYR A 144 10.03 13.20 5.62
CA TYR A 144 10.35 11.98 6.35
C TYR A 144 10.51 10.77 5.42
N TYR A 145 9.52 10.52 4.53
CA TYR A 145 9.56 9.40 3.59
C TYR A 145 10.41 9.70 2.36
N ASN A 146 10.24 10.88 1.79
CA ASN A 146 11.02 11.44 0.69
C ASN A 146 11.27 10.43 -0.45
N MET A 147 10.21 10.04 -1.15
CA MET A 147 10.30 9.05 -2.23
C MET A 147 11.23 9.48 -3.37
N HIS A 148 11.46 10.80 -3.53
CA HIS A 148 12.35 11.34 -4.58
C HIS A 148 13.79 10.86 -4.43
N ARG A 149 14.28 10.67 -3.19
CA ARG A 149 15.61 10.08 -2.95
C ARG A 149 15.74 8.65 -3.48
N LEU A 150 14.62 7.97 -3.67
CA LEU A 150 14.56 6.62 -4.25
C LEU A 150 14.34 6.64 -5.77
N GLY A 151 14.21 7.84 -6.36
CA GLY A 151 13.98 8.02 -7.78
C GLY A 151 12.53 7.84 -8.22
N PHE A 152 11.57 8.01 -7.32
CA PHE A 152 10.15 7.98 -7.63
C PHE A 152 9.59 9.40 -7.73
N PHE A 153 8.85 9.68 -8.80
CA PHE A 153 8.28 10.99 -9.09
C PHE A 153 6.83 10.86 -9.50
N ILE A 154 5.95 11.73 -9.00
CA ILE A 154 4.57 11.78 -9.45
C ILE A 154 4.49 12.58 -10.75
N THR A 155 3.78 12.04 -11.74
CA THR A 155 3.49 12.71 -13.01
C THR A 155 1.98 12.88 -13.20
N PRO A 156 1.51 14.01 -13.76
CA PRO A 156 0.09 14.25 -14.01
C PRO A 156 -0.42 13.62 -15.30
N THR A 157 0.46 13.04 -16.14
CA THR A 157 0.08 12.52 -17.45
C THR A 157 0.43 11.05 -17.65
N PRO A 158 -0.48 10.23 -18.21
CA PRO A 158 -0.23 8.82 -18.44
C PRO A 158 0.91 8.58 -19.45
N ARG A 159 1.13 9.49 -20.41
CA ARG A 159 2.16 9.33 -21.44
C ARG A 159 3.60 9.36 -20.91
N HIS A 160 3.80 9.88 -19.72
CA HIS A 160 5.10 9.92 -19.05
C HIS A 160 5.19 8.98 -17.83
N ALA A 161 4.16 8.16 -17.60
CA ALA A 161 4.10 7.28 -16.45
C ALA A 161 4.65 5.89 -16.77
N ASP A 162 5.51 5.39 -15.88
CA ASP A 162 6.05 4.03 -15.90
C ASP A 162 5.22 3.11 -15.00
N LEU A 163 4.70 3.66 -13.89
CA LEU A 163 3.85 2.97 -12.94
C LEU A 163 2.48 3.64 -12.85
N LEU A 164 1.43 2.83 -12.87
CA LEU A 164 0.06 3.22 -12.55
C LEU A 164 -0.24 2.80 -11.12
N LEU A 165 -0.42 3.74 -10.21
CA LEU A 165 -0.81 3.49 -8.84
C LEU A 165 -2.30 3.76 -8.70
N VAL A 166 -3.07 2.73 -8.38
CA VAL A 166 -4.54 2.81 -8.31
C VAL A 166 -4.99 2.68 -6.86
N VAL A 167 -5.83 3.60 -6.40
CA VAL A 167 -6.50 3.58 -5.11
C VAL A 167 -8.02 3.54 -5.30
N GLY A 168 -8.74 2.89 -4.37
CA GLY A 168 -10.20 2.79 -4.42
C GLY A 168 -10.74 1.56 -5.15
N PRO A 169 -12.05 1.26 -5.02
CA PRO A 169 -12.67 0.00 -5.44
C PRO A 169 -13.02 -0.08 -6.93
N VAL A 170 -12.64 0.86 -7.75
CA VAL A 170 -13.04 1.03 -9.16
C VAL A 170 -14.56 1.07 -9.33
N THR A 171 -15.11 2.27 -9.27
CA THR A 171 -16.53 2.49 -9.51
C THR A 171 -16.86 2.44 -11.00
N ASP A 172 -18.14 2.24 -11.35
CA ASP A 172 -18.57 2.25 -12.75
C ASP A 172 -18.23 3.56 -13.47
N GLN A 173 -18.24 4.68 -12.74
CA GLN A 173 -17.87 6.00 -13.28
C GLN A 173 -16.39 6.11 -13.62
N THR A 174 -15.52 5.46 -12.84
CA THR A 174 -14.07 5.55 -13.00
C THR A 174 -13.49 4.44 -13.88
N ARG A 175 -14.23 3.35 -14.09
CA ARG A 175 -13.80 2.17 -14.86
C ARG A 175 -13.27 2.52 -16.24
N PHE A 176 -14.07 3.25 -17.03
CA PHE A 176 -13.70 3.60 -18.39
C PHE A 176 -12.47 4.52 -18.42
N ALA A 177 -12.43 5.53 -17.54
CA ALA A 177 -11.29 6.45 -17.44
C ALA A 177 -10.01 5.71 -17.07
N LEU A 178 -10.08 4.78 -16.10
CA LEU A 178 -8.94 3.96 -15.66
C LEU A 178 -8.39 3.10 -16.81
N GLN A 179 -9.25 2.46 -17.60
CA GLN A 179 -8.84 1.70 -18.78
C GLN A 179 -8.14 2.59 -19.81
N LYS A 180 -8.69 3.76 -20.12
CA LYS A 180 -8.10 4.70 -21.08
C LYS A 180 -6.77 5.26 -20.61
N VAL A 181 -6.62 5.54 -19.32
CA VAL A 181 -5.35 5.94 -18.71
C VAL A 181 -4.31 4.82 -18.90
N HIS A 182 -4.66 3.58 -18.57
CA HIS A 182 -3.75 2.46 -18.75
C HIS A 182 -3.36 2.23 -20.22
N GLU A 183 -4.30 2.33 -21.17
CA GLU A 183 -4.02 2.24 -22.61
C GLU A 183 -3.03 3.32 -23.07
N ALA A 184 -3.18 4.56 -22.57
CA ALA A 184 -2.36 5.70 -22.95
C ALA A 184 -0.93 5.68 -22.40
N MET A 185 -0.65 4.82 -21.41
CA MET A 185 0.71 4.66 -20.85
C MET A 185 1.61 3.89 -21.82
N PRO A 186 2.89 4.31 -21.98
CA PRO A 186 3.88 3.59 -22.78
C PRO A 186 4.22 2.23 -22.17
N THR A 187 4.73 1.31 -23.00
CA THR A 187 5.28 0.03 -22.56
C THR A 187 6.80 0.11 -22.47
N PRO A 188 7.45 -0.51 -21.46
CA PRO A 188 6.88 -1.34 -20.40
C PRO A 188 6.25 -0.51 -19.30
N LYS A 189 5.10 -0.95 -18.77
CA LYS A 189 4.36 -0.30 -17.67
C LYS A 189 3.96 -1.33 -16.63
N ARG A 190 3.72 -0.89 -15.39
CA ARG A 190 3.22 -1.74 -14.31
C ARG A 190 2.09 -1.09 -13.54
N VAL A 191 1.21 -1.93 -12.99
CA VAL A 191 0.06 -1.52 -12.20
C VAL A 191 0.25 -1.93 -10.75
N VAL A 192 0.15 -0.97 -9.84
CA VAL A 192 0.23 -1.17 -8.39
C VAL A 192 -1.14 -0.84 -7.79
N ALA A 193 -1.83 -1.83 -7.25
CA ALA A 193 -3.09 -1.64 -6.54
C ALA A 193 -2.84 -1.43 -5.04
N VAL A 194 -3.38 -0.36 -4.46
CA VAL A 194 -3.10 0.07 -3.10
C VAL A 194 -4.37 0.12 -2.26
N GLY A 195 -4.34 -0.63 -1.17
CA GLY A 195 -5.44 -0.70 -0.21
C GLY A 195 -6.44 -1.82 -0.46
N ALA A 196 -7.13 -2.26 0.59
CA ALA A 196 -8.09 -3.36 0.54
C ALA A 196 -9.22 -3.11 -0.49
N CYS A 197 -9.68 -1.86 -0.65
CA CYS A 197 -10.70 -1.52 -1.63
C CYS A 197 -10.21 -1.74 -3.07
N ALA A 198 -8.95 -1.38 -3.38
CA ALA A 198 -8.37 -1.61 -4.70
C ALA A 198 -8.08 -3.10 -4.97
N LEU A 199 -7.88 -3.91 -3.92
CA LEU A 199 -7.49 -5.32 -4.06
C LEU A 199 -8.67 -6.28 -4.06
N SER A 200 -9.75 -5.97 -3.33
CA SER A 200 -10.87 -6.89 -3.11
C SER A 200 -12.23 -6.19 -2.99
N GLY A 201 -12.33 -4.92 -3.35
CA GLY A 201 -13.51 -4.11 -3.07
C GLY A 201 -13.63 -3.67 -1.61
N GLY A 202 -12.87 -4.27 -0.68
CA GLY A 202 -12.87 -3.93 0.74
C GLY A 202 -14.27 -4.00 1.36
N VAL A 203 -14.70 -2.88 1.96
CA VAL A 203 -16.07 -2.75 2.54
C VAL A 203 -17.16 -2.57 1.48
N PHE A 204 -16.79 -2.30 0.23
CA PHE A 204 -17.70 -2.13 -0.91
C PHE A 204 -17.78 -3.37 -1.80
N ALA A 205 -17.15 -4.48 -1.41
CA ALA A 205 -17.18 -5.73 -2.16
C ALA A 205 -18.63 -6.19 -2.40
N ASN A 206 -18.86 -6.81 -3.57
CA ASN A 206 -20.18 -7.26 -4.03
C ASN A 206 -21.21 -6.13 -4.21
N SER A 207 -20.75 -4.90 -4.42
CA SER A 207 -21.61 -3.78 -4.76
C SER A 207 -21.97 -3.80 -6.25
N PHE A 208 -23.17 -3.33 -6.59
CA PHE A 208 -23.61 -3.18 -7.98
C PHE A 208 -22.97 -1.98 -8.71
N VAL A 209 -22.28 -1.09 -7.99
CA VAL A 209 -21.61 0.12 -8.54
C VAL A 209 -20.09 0.07 -8.49
N CYS A 210 -19.52 -0.96 -7.89
CA CYS A 210 -18.07 -1.11 -7.74
C CYS A 210 -17.61 -2.50 -8.17
N ALA A 211 -16.43 -2.58 -8.77
CA ALA A 211 -15.75 -3.84 -9.00
C ALA A 211 -15.24 -4.45 -7.68
N ASN A 212 -14.97 -5.76 -7.68
CA ASN A 212 -14.34 -6.42 -6.54
C ASN A 212 -12.82 -6.23 -6.49
N GLY A 213 -12.32 -5.23 -7.18
CA GLY A 213 -10.92 -4.81 -7.19
C GLY A 213 -10.43 -4.36 -8.55
N VAL A 214 -9.23 -3.80 -8.57
CA VAL A 214 -8.58 -3.34 -9.81
C VAL A 214 -8.30 -4.52 -10.75
N ALA A 215 -8.07 -5.72 -10.21
CA ALA A 215 -7.75 -6.93 -10.99
C ALA A 215 -8.89 -7.36 -11.94
N ASP A 216 -10.14 -6.97 -11.66
CA ASP A 216 -11.28 -7.22 -12.56
C ASP A 216 -11.24 -6.34 -13.82
N ILE A 217 -10.46 -5.26 -13.80
CA ILE A 217 -10.44 -4.24 -14.85
C ILE A 217 -9.08 -4.19 -15.57
N LEU A 218 -7.99 -4.28 -14.81
CA LEU A 218 -6.62 -4.19 -15.31
C LEU A 218 -5.74 -5.30 -14.73
N PRO A 219 -4.70 -5.73 -15.45
CA PRO A 219 -3.69 -6.62 -14.90
C PRO A 219 -2.93 -5.91 -13.77
N VAL A 220 -2.99 -6.44 -12.55
CA VAL A 220 -2.27 -5.91 -11.38
C VAL A 220 -0.95 -6.64 -11.23
N ASP A 221 0.17 -5.91 -11.23
CA ASP A 221 1.51 -6.47 -11.04
C ASP A 221 1.90 -6.57 -9.56
N VAL A 222 1.52 -5.57 -8.76
CA VAL A 222 1.84 -5.52 -7.33
C VAL A 222 0.61 -5.13 -6.53
N ALA A 223 0.37 -5.89 -5.48
CA ALA A 223 -0.69 -5.66 -4.50
C ALA A 223 -0.10 -5.13 -3.19
N VAL A 224 -0.63 -4.01 -2.70
CA VAL A 224 -0.25 -3.39 -1.42
C VAL A 224 -1.45 -3.41 -0.48
N PRO A 225 -1.61 -4.46 0.36
CA PRO A 225 -2.69 -4.55 1.34
C PRO A 225 -2.63 -3.45 2.39
N GLY A 226 -3.79 -3.16 2.99
CA GLY A 226 -3.96 -2.19 4.07
C GLY A 226 -5.24 -1.38 3.92
N ASN A 227 -5.67 -0.75 5.02
CA ASN A 227 -6.87 0.09 4.97
C ASN A 227 -6.78 1.25 5.97
N PRO A 228 -6.06 2.33 5.62
CA PRO A 228 -5.12 2.45 4.51
C PRO A 228 -3.78 1.74 4.79
N PRO A 229 -3.00 1.35 3.75
CA PRO A 229 -1.63 0.91 3.95
C PRO A 229 -0.77 2.12 4.34
N PRO A 230 0.18 1.98 5.29
CA PRO A 230 1.06 3.08 5.68
C PRO A 230 2.02 3.44 4.54
N PRO A 231 2.59 4.66 4.50
CA PRO A 231 3.48 5.10 3.43
C PRO A 231 4.67 4.17 3.21
N LEU A 232 5.22 3.56 4.27
CA LEU A 232 6.31 2.59 4.12
C LEU A 232 5.89 1.31 3.38
N ALA A 233 4.65 0.83 3.58
CA ALA A 233 4.13 -0.30 2.83
C ALA A 233 3.91 0.05 1.35
N ILE A 234 3.48 1.28 1.06
CA ILE A 234 3.36 1.77 -0.32
C ILE A 234 4.76 1.89 -0.95
N LEU A 235 5.75 2.45 -0.24
CA LEU A 235 7.15 2.49 -0.70
C LEU A 235 7.71 1.09 -0.96
N HIS A 236 7.41 0.12 -0.08
CA HIS A 236 7.76 -1.28 -0.32
C HIS A 236 7.13 -1.78 -1.62
N GLY A 237 5.84 -1.53 -1.84
CA GLY A 237 5.15 -1.90 -3.08
C GLY A 237 5.79 -1.30 -4.34
N LEU A 238 6.19 -0.03 -4.29
CA LEU A 238 6.91 0.63 -5.39
C LEU A 238 8.28 -0.01 -5.63
N LEU A 239 9.01 -0.35 -4.56
CA LEU A 239 10.31 -1.04 -4.67
C LEU A 239 10.16 -2.46 -5.24
N VAL A 240 9.09 -3.18 -4.88
CA VAL A 240 8.73 -4.48 -5.47
C VAL A 240 8.39 -4.31 -6.95
N ALA A 241 7.60 -3.30 -7.31
CA ALA A 241 7.21 -3.04 -8.69
C ALA A 241 8.41 -2.80 -9.63
N VAL A 242 9.50 -2.22 -9.12
CA VAL A 242 10.73 -1.99 -9.89
C VAL A 242 11.83 -3.05 -9.64
N GLY A 243 11.51 -4.15 -8.94
CA GLY A 243 12.44 -5.24 -8.69
C GLY A 243 13.59 -4.93 -7.72
N ARG A 244 13.45 -3.88 -6.88
CA ARG A 244 14.47 -3.50 -5.87
C ARG A 244 14.28 -4.18 -4.52
N LYS A 245 13.09 -4.75 -4.28
CA LYS A 245 12.73 -5.56 -3.10
C LYS A 245 11.95 -6.80 -3.56
N PRO A 246 12.04 -7.92 -2.83
CA PRO A 246 11.25 -9.10 -3.13
C PRO A 246 9.78 -8.90 -2.78
N ALA A 247 8.89 -9.49 -3.57
CA ALA A 247 7.47 -9.57 -3.25
C ALA A 247 7.22 -10.56 -2.11
N GLN A 248 6.29 -10.24 -1.22
CA GLN A 248 5.83 -11.16 -0.17
C GLN A 248 4.73 -12.09 -0.70
N ARG A 249 4.60 -13.26 -0.09
CA ARG A 249 3.45 -14.14 -0.35
C ARG A 249 2.24 -13.62 0.42
N LEU A 250 1.20 -13.20 -0.30
CA LEU A 250 -0.02 -12.65 0.29
C LEU A 250 -1.05 -13.72 0.67
N VAL A 251 -0.97 -14.91 0.07
CA VAL A 251 -1.89 -16.03 0.31
C VAL A 251 -1.08 -17.32 0.42
N PRO A 252 -1.44 -18.24 1.34
CA PRO A 252 -0.86 -19.57 1.38
C PRO A 252 -0.98 -20.28 0.02
N ALA A 253 0.04 -21.05 -0.35
CA ALA A 253 0.11 -21.71 -1.68
C ALA A 253 -1.10 -22.64 -1.97
N GLU A 254 -1.70 -23.23 -0.94
CA GLU A 254 -2.85 -24.12 -1.03
C GLU A 254 -4.14 -23.41 -1.49
N GLN A 255 -4.33 -22.13 -1.14
CA GLN A 255 -5.49 -21.36 -1.57
C GLN A 255 -5.35 -20.78 -2.99
N GLN A 256 -4.12 -20.64 -3.49
CA GLN A 256 -3.89 -20.19 -4.88
C GLN A 256 -4.25 -21.29 -5.92
N ALA A 257 -4.08 -22.56 -5.58
CA ALA A 257 -4.45 -23.68 -6.44
C ALA A 257 -5.98 -23.82 -6.59
N ALA A 258 -6.75 -23.50 -5.56
CA ALA A 258 -8.22 -23.54 -5.60
C ALA A 258 -8.83 -22.37 -6.38
N ALA A 259 -8.18 -21.21 -6.42
CA ALA A 259 -8.63 -20.03 -7.16
C ALA A 259 -8.26 -20.03 -8.65
N ALA A 260 -7.40 -20.96 -9.07
CA ALA A 260 -6.94 -21.10 -10.46
C ALA A 260 -7.70 -22.18 -11.25
N GLN A 261 -8.72 -22.81 -10.66
CA GLN A 261 -9.59 -23.74 -11.40
C GLN A 261 -10.75 -22.95 -12.02
N PRO A 262 -10.96 -23.07 -13.34
CA PRO A 262 -11.97 -22.33 -14.10
C PRO A 262 -13.40 -22.75 -13.73
#